data_bed73e17d0b732ee7b75108af8ad1904
#
_entry.id   bed73e17d0b732ee7b75108af8ad1904
#
_cell.length_a   1.000
_cell.length_b   1.000
_cell.length_c   1.000
_cell.angle_alpha   90.00
_cell.angle_beta   90.00
_cell.angle_gamma   90.00
#
_symmetry.space_group_name_H-M   'P 1'
#
loop_
_entity.id
_entity.type
_entity.pdbx_description
1 polymer ?
#
loop_
_entity_poly.entity_id
_entity_poly.type
_entity_poly.pdbx_seq_one_letter_code
_entity_poly.pdbx_strand_id
1 'polypeptide(L)'
;GLGDVYKRQLHGAMIELTLKSGKQSNIVVIGDSGAGKSETLEAVRMIAEDEIKEMKTIFDDMGTLSLEKGEIRAYGTEIGAFVRLDDLDTGYAYRTIDRSIFMNPDKTNARIVIPVATYKDITTGRPIDMFLYANNYEEGGEEFEFFNNVDEAKAVFVRGARKAKGTTTETGLVESYFANPFGPVQLKDQTDPLIDKYFEKLFDKNIKVGQLRTRLAIEGQEHSGPRKAAEQLLAFIKEQ
;
A
#
# COMPACT_ATOMS: atom_id res chain seq x y z
N GLY A 1 15.42 11.15 -4.44
CA GLY A 1 16.52 11.30 -5.35
C GLY A 1 16.48 10.34 -6.52
N LEU A 2 16.43 10.89 -7.72
CA LEU A 2 16.49 10.20 -9.02
C LEU A 2 17.84 9.51 -9.31
N GLY A 3 18.71 9.37 -8.32
CA GLY A 3 20.11 8.98 -8.55
C GLY A 3 20.54 7.63 -7.99
N ASP A 4 19.66 6.89 -7.38
CA ASP A 4 20.08 5.63 -6.76
C ASP A 4 19.59 4.44 -7.60
N VAL A 5 20.48 3.90 -8.42
CA VAL A 5 20.23 2.76 -9.34
C VAL A 5 19.79 1.48 -8.59
N TYR A 6 19.84 1.49 -7.27
CA TYR A 6 19.51 0.34 -6.42
C TYR A 6 18.19 0.52 -5.65
N LYS A 7 17.55 1.69 -5.74
CA LYS A 7 16.30 1.99 -5.04
C LYS A 7 15.12 2.03 -6.00
N ARG A 8 14.07 1.32 -5.64
CA ARG A 8 12.81 1.32 -6.37
C ARG A 8 11.77 2.13 -5.61
N GLN A 9 11.35 3.27 -6.16
CA GLN A 9 10.25 4.06 -5.62
C GLN A 9 8.93 3.33 -5.81
N LEU A 10 8.09 3.36 -4.79
CA LEU A 10 6.78 2.72 -4.73
C LEU A 10 5.69 3.75 -4.44
N HIS A 11 4.55 3.61 -5.07
CA HIS A 11 3.30 4.20 -4.65
C HIS A 11 2.52 3.14 -3.86
N GLY A 12 2.50 3.28 -2.55
CA GLY A 12 2.01 2.24 -1.67
C GLY A 12 1.97 2.67 -0.21
N ALA A 13 1.64 1.72 0.65
CA ALA A 13 1.67 1.88 2.09
C ALA A 13 2.42 0.71 2.74
N MET A 14 3.04 0.95 3.87
CA MET A 14 3.68 -0.10 4.67
C MET A 14 3.32 0.03 6.13
N ILE A 15 2.96 -1.11 6.72
CA ILE A 15 2.77 -1.25 8.16
C ILE A 15 3.68 -2.33 8.74
N GLU A 16 4.04 -2.13 9.98
CA GLU A 16 4.63 -3.12 10.89
C GLU A 16 3.56 -3.49 11.91
N LEU A 17 3.07 -4.73 11.85
CA LEU A 17 1.99 -5.24 12.69
C LEU A 17 2.55 -6.24 13.70
N THR A 18 2.23 -6.03 14.97
CA THR A 18 2.52 -6.98 16.07
C THR A 18 1.22 -7.32 16.77
N LEU A 19 0.87 -8.60 16.80
CA LEU A 19 -0.29 -9.11 17.54
C LEU A 19 0.08 -9.39 19.00
N LYS A 20 -0.91 -9.40 19.89
CA LYS A 20 -0.74 -9.78 21.31
C LYS A 20 -0.28 -11.24 21.48
N SER A 21 -0.53 -12.08 20.48
CA SER A 21 0.03 -13.46 20.40
C SER A 21 1.55 -13.50 20.22
N GLY A 22 2.18 -12.37 19.89
CA GLY A 22 3.60 -12.26 19.57
C GLY A 22 3.93 -12.39 18.09
N LYS A 23 2.95 -12.69 17.23
CA LYS A 23 3.16 -12.74 15.78
C LYS A 23 3.42 -11.33 15.23
N GLN A 24 4.35 -11.24 14.30
CA GLN A 24 4.74 -9.99 13.66
C GLN A 24 4.69 -10.14 12.15
N SER A 25 4.34 -9.07 11.44
CA SER A 25 4.35 -9.03 9.98
C SER A 25 4.60 -7.62 9.46
N ASN A 26 5.49 -7.51 8.51
CA ASN A 26 5.82 -6.29 7.78
C ASN A 26 5.17 -6.36 6.40
N ILE A 27 4.16 -5.55 6.17
CA ILE A 27 3.28 -5.64 5.02
C ILE A 27 3.41 -4.40 4.17
N VAL A 28 3.76 -4.58 2.90
CA VAL A 28 3.77 -3.53 1.88
C VAL A 28 2.59 -3.75 0.95
N VAL A 29 1.76 -2.72 0.77
CA VAL A 29 0.62 -2.74 -0.14
C VAL A 29 0.84 -1.69 -1.22
N ILE A 30 0.94 -2.13 -2.47
CA ILE A 30 1.14 -1.29 -3.66
C ILE A 30 -0.20 -1.04 -4.35
N GLY A 31 -0.37 0.15 -4.85
CA GLY A 31 -1.55 0.54 -5.61
C GLY A 31 -1.62 2.05 -5.81
N ASP A 32 -2.21 2.47 -6.89
CA ASP A 32 -2.44 3.89 -7.17
C ASP A 32 -3.52 4.48 -6.25
N SER A 33 -3.72 5.79 -6.31
CA SER A 33 -4.73 6.50 -5.51
C SER A 33 -6.12 5.90 -5.70
N GLY A 34 -6.83 5.65 -4.60
CA GLY A 34 -8.15 5.00 -4.61
C GLY A 34 -8.13 3.49 -4.86
N ALA A 35 -6.97 2.84 -4.78
CA ALA A 35 -6.87 1.37 -4.87
C ALA A 35 -7.35 0.65 -3.59
N GLY A 36 -7.60 1.36 -2.51
CA GLY A 36 -8.09 0.79 -1.26
C GLY A 36 -7.00 0.38 -0.27
N LYS A 37 -5.76 0.88 -0.44
CA LYS A 37 -4.63 0.58 0.46
C LYS A 37 -4.91 1.02 1.90
N SER A 38 -5.09 2.32 2.08
CA SER A 38 -5.27 2.94 3.41
C SER A 38 -6.56 2.46 4.06
N GLU A 39 -7.64 2.30 3.29
CA GLU A 39 -8.91 1.78 3.76
C GLU A 39 -8.79 0.35 4.28
N THR A 40 -8.02 -0.51 3.59
CA THR A 40 -7.78 -1.89 4.03
C THR A 40 -6.92 -1.93 5.30
N LEU A 41 -5.86 -1.11 5.37
CA LEU A 41 -5.01 -1.05 6.56
C LEU A 41 -5.75 -0.50 7.77
N GLU A 42 -6.63 0.49 7.58
CA GLU A 42 -7.49 0.99 8.66
C GLU A 42 -8.52 -0.07 9.08
N ALA A 43 -9.09 -0.82 8.13
CA ALA A 43 -9.97 -1.94 8.46
C ALA A 43 -9.25 -3.02 9.29
N VAL A 44 -7.97 -3.32 9.00
CA VAL A 44 -7.13 -4.21 9.85
C VAL A 44 -7.06 -3.68 11.27
N ARG A 45 -6.82 -2.38 11.44
CA ARG A 45 -6.73 -1.73 12.76
C ARG A 45 -8.04 -1.87 13.53
N MET A 46 -9.18 -1.58 12.87
CA MET A 46 -10.50 -1.63 13.50
C MET A 46 -10.94 -3.04 13.87
N ILE A 47 -10.74 -4.02 12.97
CA ILE A 47 -11.18 -5.40 13.17
C ILE A 47 -10.40 -6.08 14.29
N ALA A 48 -9.11 -5.80 14.39
CA ALA A 48 -8.20 -6.47 15.30
C ALA A 48 -7.78 -5.59 16.49
N GLU A 49 -8.53 -4.54 16.84
CA GLU A 49 -8.19 -3.60 17.91
C GLU A 49 -7.84 -4.31 19.22
N ASP A 50 -8.63 -5.32 19.59
CA ASP A 50 -8.41 -6.13 20.79
C ASP A 50 -7.24 -7.13 20.66
N GLU A 51 -6.78 -7.44 19.47
CA GLU A 51 -5.73 -8.43 19.19
C GLU A 51 -4.39 -7.79 18.82
N ILE A 52 -4.41 -6.54 18.41
CA ILE A 52 -3.19 -5.79 18.06
C ILE A 52 -2.49 -5.34 19.34
N LYS A 53 -1.20 -5.66 19.43
CA LYS A 53 -0.29 -5.09 20.43
C LYS A 53 0.25 -3.75 19.94
N GLU A 54 0.67 -3.70 18.68
CA GLU A 54 1.20 -2.51 18.03
C GLU A 54 0.97 -2.60 16.52
N MET A 55 0.54 -1.51 15.92
CA MET A 55 0.48 -1.33 14.47
C MET A 55 1.10 0.02 14.13
N LYS A 56 2.25 -0.02 13.49
CA LYS A 56 3.03 1.14 13.11
C LYS A 56 2.98 1.35 11.61
N THR A 57 2.56 2.52 11.17
CA THR A 57 2.69 2.94 9.78
C THR A 57 4.12 3.40 9.53
N ILE A 58 4.77 2.80 8.53
CA ILE A 58 6.13 3.17 8.10
C ILE A 58 6.06 4.23 7.01
N PHE A 59 5.16 4.07 6.07
CA PHE A 59 4.78 5.11 5.10
C PHE A 59 3.35 4.85 4.59
N ASP A 60 2.68 5.91 4.17
CA ASP A 60 1.36 5.84 3.54
C ASP A 60 1.29 6.93 2.47
N ASP A 61 1.63 6.58 1.28
CA ASP A 61 1.63 7.16 -0.04
C ASP A 61 2.92 6.80 -0.80
N MET A 62 4.09 7.21 -0.36
CA MET A 62 5.34 6.98 -1.08
C MET A 62 6.42 6.31 -0.20
N GLY A 63 7.01 5.26 -0.75
CA GLY A 63 8.13 4.55 -0.15
C GLY A 63 9.18 4.15 -1.18
N THR A 64 10.22 3.49 -0.73
CA THR A 64 11.27 2.92 -1.61
C THR A 64 11.67 1.53 -1.13
N LEU A 65 12.00 0.67 -2.10
CA LEU A 65 12.75 -0.55 -1.84
C LEU A 65 14.23 -0.35 -2.12
N SER A 66 15.07 -0.95 -1.30
CA SER A 66 16.52 -1.01 -1.49
C SER A 66 17.02 -2.44 -1.36
N LEU A 67 17.96 -2.82 -2.21
CA LEU A 67 18.70 -4.08 -2.10
C LEU A 67 19.98 -3.83 -1.32
N GLU A 68 20.03 -4.35 -0.10
CA GLU A 68 21.15 -4.15 0.83
C GLU A 68 21.68 -5.50 1.28
N LYS A 69 22.95 -5.77 0.95
CA LYS A 69 23.62 -7.03 1.33
C LYS A 69 22.81 -8.29 0.95
N GLY A 70 22.09 -8.23 -0.18
CA GLY A 70 21.26 -9.33 -0.65
C GLY A 70 19.86 -9.43 -0.04
N GLU A 71 19.48 -8.50 0.83
CA GLU A 71 18.15 -8.39 1.43
C GLU A 71 17.37 -7.22 0.85
N ILE A 72 16.05 -7.37 0.75
CA ILE A 72 15.17 -6.26 0.39
C ILE A 72 14.77 -5.52 1.67
N ARG A 73 14.96 -4.20 1.65
CA ARG A 73 14.54 -3.30 2.72
C ARG A 73 13.60 -2.25 2.18
N ALA A 74 12.54 -1.96 2.93
CA ALA A 74 11.60 -0.89 2.63
C ALA A 74 11.86 0.34 3.51
N TYR A 75 11.68 1.52 2.93
CA TYR A 75 11.85 2.83 3.56
C TYR A 75 10.68 3.72 3.19
N GLY A 76 10.28 4.61 4.11
CA GLY A 76 9.40 5.73 3.76
C GLY A 76 10.20 6.86 3.09
N THR A 77 9.52 7.68 2.31
CA THR A 77 10.08 8.90 1.73
C THR A 77 9.55 10.16 2.40
N GLU A 78 8.46 10.02 3.13
CA GLU A 78 7.76 11.11 3.83
C GLU A 78 7.12 10.59 5.12
N ILE A 79 6.92 11.50 6.08
CA ILE A 79 6.33 11.18 7.38
C ILE A 79 4.82 11.34 7.40
N GLY A 80 4.23 11.92 6.37
CA GLY A 80 2.81 12.26 6.30
C GLY A 80 2.02 11.36 5.37
N ALA A 81 0.76 11.13 5.72
CA ALA A 81 -0.25 10.58 4.84
C ALA A 81 -1.11 11.70 4.27
N PHE A 82 -1.48 11.58 2.99
CA PHE A 82 -2.39 12.49 2.32
C PHE A 82 -3.81 11.95 2.42
N VAL A 83 -4.61 12.53 3.31
CA VAL A 83 -5.97 12.07 3.56
C VAL A 83 -6.97 13.07 2.97
N ARG A 84 -7.96 12.56 2.26
CA ARG A 84 -9.07 13.37 1.74
C ARG A 84 -10.01 13.74 2.88
N LEU A 85 -10.50 14.97 2.87
CA LEU A 85 -11.43 15.44 3.91
C LEU A 85 -12.77 14.70 3.87
N ASP A 86 -13.20 14.26 2.70
CA ASP A 86 -14.45 13.52 2.50
C ASP A 86 -14.37 12.07 3.03
N ASP A 87 -13.17 11.52 3.14
CA ASP A 87 -12.91 10.14 3.61
C ASP A 87 -12.59 10.11 5.12
N LEU A 88 -12.49 11.28 5.77
CA LEU A 88 -12.23 11.36 7.20
C LEU A 88 -13.47 10.99 8.00
N ASP A 89 -13.37 9.90 8.72
CA ASP A 89 -14.32 9.63 9.81
C ASP A 89 -14.18 10.71 10.89
N THR A 90 -15.31 11.21 11.38
CA THR A 90 -15.35 12.33 12.34
C THR A 90 -14.50 12.10 13.59
N GLY A 91 -14.32 10.84 14.00
CA GLY A 91 -13.49 10.47 15.16
C GLY A 91 -11.98 10.60 14.90
N TYR A 92 -11.52 10.37 13.68
CA TYR A 92 -10.09 10.41 13.33
C TYR A 92 -9.59 11.86 13.17
N ALA A 93 -10.40 12.71 12.54
CA ALA A 93 -10.07 14.12 12.33
C ALA A 93 -9.79 14.88 13.65
N TYR A 94 -10.59 14.63 14.68
CA TYR A 94 -10.46 15.33 15.96
C TYR A 94 -9.20 14.97 16.75
N ARG A 95 -8.59 13.82 16.53
CA ARG A 95 -7.40 13.38 17.29
C ARG A 95 -6.08 13.94 16.72
N THR A 96 -6.08 14.39 15.50
CA THR A 96 -4.84 14.72 14.75
C THR A 96 -4.89 16.08 14.06
N ILE A 97 -6.00 16.80 14.14
CA ILE A 97 -6.22 18.05 13.40
C ILE A 97 -5.24 19.16 13.79
N ASP A 98 -4.80 19.18 15.03
CA ASP A 98 -3.82 20.13 15.56
C ASP A 98 -2.41 19.93 14.96
N ARG A 99 -2.15 18.75 14.38
CA ARG A 99 -0.88 18.35 13.76
C ARG A 99 -0.95 18.22 12.25
N SER A 100 -2.12 18.47 11.67
CA SER A 100 -2.36 18.33 10.23
C SER A 100 -2.12 19.65 9.50
N ILE A 101 -1.79 19.53 8.22
CA ILE A 101 -1.63 20.66 7.30
C ILE A 101 -2.70 20.54 6.23
N PHE A 102 -3.51 21.59 6.08
CA PHE A 102 -4.50 21.64 5.03
C PHE A 102 -3.83 21.94 3.68
N MET A 103 -4.12 21.09 2.71
CA MET A 103 -3.71 21.28 1.32
C MET A 103 -4.95 21.41 0.44
N ASN A 104 -4.88 22.34 -0.52
CA ASN A 104 -5.95 22.57 -1.49
C ASN A 104 -7.33 22.76 -0.83
N PRO A 105 -7.64 23.95 -0.26
CA PRO A 105 -8.86 24.21 0.52
C PRO A 105 -10.13 24.29 -0.32
N ASP A 106 -10.07 24.08 -1.65
CA ASP A 106 -11.25 24.05 -2.50
C ASP A 106 -12.17 22.89 -2.16
N LYS A 107 -13.48 23.09 -2.39
CA LYS A 107 -14.53 22.12 -2.04
C LYS A 107 -14.40 20.75 -2.69
N THR A 108 -13.61 20.64 -3.76
CA THR A 108 -13.31 19.39 -4.46
C THR A 108 -11.86 19.00 -4.23
N ASN A 109 -11.61 17.76 -3.78
CA ASN A 109 -10.27 17.22 -3.48
C ASN A 109 -9.49 17.94 -2.36
N ALA A 110 -10.16 18.53 -1.40
CA ALA A 110 -9.50 19.02 -0.20
C ALA A 110 -8.80 17.87 0.52
N ARG A 111 -7.54 18.06 0.86
CA ARG A 111 -6.71 17.08 1.55
C ARG A 111 -6.05 17.67 2.77
N ILE A 112 -5.81 16.84 3.75
CA ILE A 112 -4.94 17.16 4.88
C ILE A 112 -3.74 16.22 4.87
N VAL A 113 -2.60 16.72 5.32
CA VAL A 113 -1.42 15.89 5.58
C VAL A 113 -1.37 15.62 7.07
N ILE A 114 -1.45 14.34 7.41
CA ILE A 114 -1.41 13.87 8.80
C ILE A 114 -0.10 13.15 9.02
N PRO A 115 0.73 13.52 10.02
CA PRO A 115 1.94 12.77 10.31
C PRO A 115 1.59 11.38 10.87
N VAL A 116 1.99 10.33 10.14
CA VAL A 116 1.72 8.93 10.48
C VAL A 116 2.97 8.18 10.93
N ALA A 117 4.16 8.69 10.61
CA ALA A 117 5.44 8.10 10.93
C ALA A 117 6.41 9.14 11.52
N THR A 118 7.48 8.69 12.16
CA THR A 118 8.58 9.57 12.57
C THR A 118 9.70 9.53 11.53
N TYR A 119 10.61 10.51 11.57
CA TYR A 119 11.81 10.49 10.73
C TYR A 119 12.63 9.21 10.90
N LYS A 120 12.73 8.69 12.13
CA LYS A 120 13.39 7.42 12.42
C LYS A 120 12.68 6.24 11.75
N ASP A 121 11.36 6.23 11.74
CA ASP A 121 10.60 5.14 11.13
C ASP A 121 10.82 5.05 9.63
N ILE A 122 10.78 6.18 8.93
CA ILE A 122 10.95 6.23 7.48
C ILE A 122 12.40 5.97 7.04
N THR A 123 13.39 6.31 7.85
CA THR A 123 14.82 6.15 7.52
C THR A 123 15.42 4.83 7.99
N THR A 124 14.74 4.08 8.83
CA THR A 124 15.18 2.75 9.25
C THR A 124 14.63 1.70 8.31
N GLY A 125 15.52 1.02 7.58
CA GLY A 125 15.13 -0.04 6.63
C GLY A 125 14.41 -1.19 7.32
N ARG A 126 13.21 -1.53 6.84
CA ARG A 126 12.38 -2.63 7.36
C ARG A 126 12.45 -3.84 6.45
N PRO A 127 12.55 -5.06 6.98
CA PRO A 127 12.33 -6.26 6.20
C PRO A 127 10.88 -6.28 5.69
N ILE A 128 10.60 -7.11 4.70
CA ILE A 128 9.27 -7.29 4.14
C ILE A 128 8.89 -8.76 4.27
N ASP A 129 7.72 -9.03 4.82
CA ASP A 129 7.17 -10.38 4.90
C ASP A 129 6.12 -10.60 3.81
N MET A 130 5.33 -9.55 3.50
CA MET A 130 4.32 -9.58 2.44
C MET A 130 4.44 -8.36 1.54
N PHE A 131 4.34 -8.61 0.22
CA PHE A 131 4.33 -7.59 -0.83
C PHE A 131 3.08 -7.76 -1.68
N LEU A 132 2.09 -6.90 -1.48
CA LEU A 132 0.73 -7.08 -1.94
C LEU A 132 0.30 -5.99 -2.91
N TYR A 133 -0.51 -6.35 -3.89
CA TYR A 133 -1.16 -5.42 -4.82
C TYR A 133 -2.60 -5.15 -4.39
N ALA A 134 -3.00 -3.88 -4.31
CA ALA A 134 -4.38 -3.50 -4.02
C ALA A 134 -5.20 -3.44 -5.32
N ASN A 135 -6.13 -4.38 -5.47
CA ASN A 135 -7.01 -4.52 -6.61
C ASN A 135 -8.42 -4.04 -6.23
N ASN A 136 -8.84 -2.90 -6.77
CA ASN A 136 -10.12 -2.29 -6.42
C ASN A 136 -11.26 -2.58 -7.41
N TYR A 137 -11.01 -3.34 -8.48
CA TYR A 137 -11.91 -3.45 -9.62
C TYR A 137 -12.39 -4.87 -9.94
N GLU A 138 -11.72 -5.92 -9.47
CA GLU A 138 -12.13 -7.30 -9.74
C GLU A 138 -13.27 -7.73 -8.82
N GLU A 139 -14.38 -8.19 -9.42
CA GLU A 139 -15.56 -8.67 -8.69
C GLU A 139 -15.41 -10.12 -8.24
N GLY A 140 -14.69 -10.94 -9.02
CA GLY A 140 -14.47 -12.35 -8.75
C GLY A 140 -13.21 -12.65 -7.95
N GLY A 141 -13.03 -13.92 -7.58
CA GLY A 141 -11.88 -14.42 -6.84
C GLY A 141 -11.97 -14.18 -5.33
N GLU A 142 -11.00 -14.72 -4.63
CA GLU A 142 -10.87 -14.52 -3.18
C GLU A 142 -10.37 -13.11 -2.86
N GLU A 143 -10.72 -12.59 -1.70
CA GLU A 143 -10.32 -11.26 -1.26
C GLU A 143 -8.81 -11.12 -1.09
N PHE A 144 -8.13 -12.23 -0.81
CA PHE A 144 -6.69 -12.30 -0.60
C PHE A 144 -6.12 -13.58 -1.23
N GLU A 145 -5.09 -13.44 -2.06
CA GLU A 145 -4.41 -14.58 -2.69
C GLU A 145 -2.93 -14.28 -2.93
N PHE A 146 -2.11 -15.34 -3.00
CA PHE A 146 -0.70 -15.25 -3.37
C PHE A 146 -0.47 -15.74 -4.80
N PHE A 147 0.48 -15.09 -5.47
CA PHE A 147 0.96 -15.54 -6.78
C PHE A 147 1.90 -16.72 -6.63
N ASN A 148 1.78 -17.69 -7.55
CA ASN A 148 2.59 -18.91 -7.53
C ASN A 148 3.92 -18.74 -8.27
N ASN A 149 4.04 -17.75 -9.14
CA ASN A 149 5.24 -17.53 -9.93
C ASN A 149 5.51 -16.02 -10.15
N VAL A 150 6.78 -15.75 -10.48
CA VAL A 150 7.31 -14.39 -10.67
C VAL A 150 6.60 -13.64 -11.81
N ASP A 151 6.37 -14.33 -12.92
CA ASP A 151 5.85 -13.67 -14.13
C ASP A 151 4.39 -13.24 -13.96
N GLU A 152 3.58 -14.07 -13.31
CA GLU A 152 2.20 -13.75 -12.96
C GLU A 152 2.14 -12.54 -12.03
N ALA A 153 2.89 -12.57 -10.95
CA ALA A 153 3.00 -11.47 -10.01
C ALA A 153 3.42 -10.18 -10.73
N LYS A 154 4.54 -10.26 -11.45
CA LYS A 154 5.10 -9.11 -12.18
C LYS A 154 4.09 -8.51 -13.16
N ALA A 155 3.34 -9.32 -13.89
CA ALA A 155 2.34 -8.85 -14.84
C ALA A 155 1.27 -7.97 -14.17
N VAL A 156 0.76 -8.37 -13.01
CA VAL A 156 -0.24 -7.60 -12.25
C VAL A 156 0.34 -6.27 -11.75
N PHE A 157 1.50 -6.31 -11.12
CA PHE A 157 2.13 -5.10 -10.56
C PHE A 157 2.57 -4.10 -11.65
N VAL A 158 3.17 -4.59 -12.76
CA VAL A 158 3.61 -3.73 -13.87
C VAL A 158 2.43 -3.08 -14.57
N ARG A 159 1.35 -3.83 -14.77
CA ARG A 159 0.11 -3.29 -15.33
C ARG A 159 -0.46 -2.16 -14.47
N GLY A 160 -0.42 -2.29 -13.16
CA GLY A 160 -0.86 -1.27 -12.21
C GLY A 160 -2.28 -0.79 -12.42
N ALA A 161 -3.20 -1.72 -12.72
CA ALA A 161 -4.57 -1.40 -13.06
C ALA A 161 -5.40 -1.01 -11.83
N ARG A 162 -6.23 0.01 -11.97
CA ARG A 162 -7.26 0.40 -10.99
C ARG A 162 -8.50 0.94 -11.69
N LYS A 163 -9.65 0.84 -11.08
CA LYS A 163 -10.84 1.57 -11.51
C LYS A 163 -10.83 2.96 -10.87
N ALA A 164 -10.95 3.99 -11.70
CA ALA A 164 -11.01 5.36 -11.23
C ALA A 164 -12.26 5.58 -10.36
N LYS A 165 -12.09 6.14 -9.19
CA LYS A 165 -13.18 6.40 -8.24
C LYS A 165 -13.47 7.91 -8.23
N GLY A 166 -14.21 8.42 -9.22
CA GLY A 166 -14.89 9.72 -9.21
C GLY A 166 -14.18 10.99 -8.74
N THR A 167 -12.89 10.90 -8.43
CA THR A 167 -12.08 11.96 -7.78
C THR A 167 -11.07 12.60 -8.69
N THR A 168 -10.94 12.06 -9.89
CA THR A 168 -10.11 12.57 -10.97
C THR A 168 -10.98 12.72 -12.21
N THR A 169 -10.48 13.40 -13.23
CA THR A 169 -11.11 13.44 -14.57
C THR A 169 -11.10 12.08 -15.28
N GLU A 170 -10.43 11.08 -14.67
CA GLU A 170 -10.33 9.72 -15.18
C GLU A 170 -11.61 8.95 -14.89
N THR A 171 -12.04 8.14 -15.84
CA THR A 171 -13.22 7.26 -15.72
C THR A 171 -12.88 5.85 -16.20
N GLY A 172 -13.48 4.83 -15.57
CA GLY A 172 -13.30 3.44 -15.96
C GLY A 172 -12.01 2.82 -15.40
N LEU A 173 -11.51 1.77 -16.09
CA LEU A 173 -10.27 1.10 -15.74
C LEU A 173 -9.09 1.90 -16.28
N VAL A 174 -8.16 2.25 -15.41
CA VAL A 174 -6.93 2.98 -15.70
C VAL A 174 -5.73 2.11 -15.38
N GLU A 175 -4.71 2.15 -16.22
CA GLU A 175 -3.45 1.45 -16.02
C GLU A 175 -2.33 2.46 -15.79
N SER A 176 -1.62 2.30 -14.70
CA SER A 176 -0.45 3.11 -14.36
C SER A 176 0.75 2.20 -14.19
N TYR A 177 1.77 2.35 -15.03
CA TYR A 177 2.96 1.54 -14.97
C TYR A 177 3.48 1.40 -13.53
N PHE A 178 3.46 0.18 -13.02
CA PHE A 178 3.79 -0.17 -11.64
C PHE A 178 2.96 0.58 -10.58
N ALA A 179 1.68 0.83 -10.88
CA ALA A 179 0.75 1.61 -10.05
C ALA A 179 1.30 2.99 -9.61
N ASN A 180 2.23 3.54 -10.38
CA ASN A 180 2.88 4.81 -10.07
C ASN A 180 2.90 5.74 -11.28
N PRO A 181 1.97 6.72 -11.34
CA PRO A 181 1.90 7.68 -12.44
C PRO A 181 3.05 8.70 -12.43
N PHE A 182 3.85 8.77 -11.37
CA PHE A 182 4.83 9.82 -11.14
C PHE A 182 6.27 9.38 -11.44
N GLY A 183 6.60 9.03 -12.65
CA GLY A 183 7.99 8.98 -13.07
C GLY A 183 8.53 7.67 -13.65
N PRO A 184 8.09 6.46 -13.25
CA PRO A 184 8.68 5.24 -13.82
C PRO A 184 8.45 5.06 -15.31
N VAL A 185 7.31 5.55 -15.84
CA VAL A 185 6.97 5.49 -17.27
C VAL A 185 8.01 6.19 -18.15
N GLN A 186 8.55 7.31 -17.69
CA GLN A 186 9.53 8.10 -18.43
C GLN A 186 10.93 7.45 -18.48
N LEU A 187 11.17 6.51 -17.55
CA LEU A 187 12.44 5.79 -17.39
C LEU A 187 12.25 4.28 -17.49
N LYS A 188 11.29 3.83 -18.30
CA LYS A 188 10.89 2.43 -18.39
C LYS A 188 12.06 1.50 -18.67
N ASP A 189 12.90 1.81 -19.62
CA ASP A 189 14.07 0.99 -20.00
C ASP A 189 15.06 0.77 -18.85
N GLN A 190 15.15 1.72 -17.91
CA GLN A 190 15.98 1.60 -16.71
C GLN A 190 15.20 0.92 -15.55
N THR A 191 13.88 1.01 -15.57
CA THR A 191 13.02 0.51 -14.51
C THR A 191 12.71 -0.97 -14.68
N ASP A 192 12.48 -1.44 -15.91
CA ASP A 192 12.15 -2.85 -16.19
C ASP A 192 13.20 -3.82 -15.63
N PRO A 193 14.51 -3.64 -15.85
CA PRO A 193 15.52 -4.51 -15.27
C PRO A 193 15.55 -4.50 -13.72
N LEU A 194 15.18 -3.35 -13.11
CA LEU A 194 15.08 -3.26 -11.67
C LEU A 194 13.86 -4.05 -11.15
N ILE A 195 12.72 -3.94 -11.82
CA ILE A 195 11.52 -4.70 -11.47
C ILE A 195 11.83 -6.20 -11.53
N ASP A 196 12.44 -6.67 -12.61
CA ASP A 196 12.83 -8.08 -12.76
C ASP A 196 13.68 -8.53 -11.57
N LYS A 197 14.74 -7.79 -11.28
CA LYS A 197 15.64 -8.09 -10.16
C LYS A 197 14.94 -8.10 -8.80
N TYR A 198 14.02 -7.15 -8.55
CA TYR A 198 13.28 -7.11 -7.29
C TYR A 198 12.28 -8.26 -7.17
N PHE A 199 11.54 -8.58 -8.24
CA PHE A 199 10.57 -9.68 -8.22
C PHE A 199 11.26 -11.04 -8.07
N GLU A 200 12.35 -11.31 -8.79
CA GLU A 200 13.17 -12.50 -8.57
C GLU A 200 13.60 -12.60 -7.12
N LYS A 201 14.06 -11.48 -6.53
CA LYS A 201 14.54 -11.45 -5.16
C LYS A 201 13.43 -11.62 -4.12
N LEU A 202 12.23 -11.11 -4.36
CA LEU A 202 11.06 -11.32 -3.49
C LEU A 202 10.75 -12.81 -3.38
N PHE A 203 10.73 -13.53 -4.50
CA PHE A 203 10.46 -14.97 -4.53
C PHE A 203 11.63 -15.79 -3.96
N ASP A 204 12.88 -15.46 -4.29
CA ASP A 204 14.08 -16.11 -3.74
C ASP A 204 14.12 -16.04 -2.20
N LYS A 205 13.63 -14.97 -1.61
CA LYS A 205 13.59 -14.76 -0.16
C LYS A 205 12.32 -15.28 0.48
N ASN A 206 11.46 -15.97 -0.27
CA ASN A 206 10.16 -16.46 0.20
C ASN A 206 9.24 -15.35 0.76
N ILE A 207 9.43 -14.11 0.33
CA ILE A 207 8.50 -13.04 0.65
C ILE A 207 7.17 -13.36 -0.03
N LYS A 208 6.07 -13.27 0.70
CA LYS A 208 4.75 -13.57 0.17
C LYS A 208 4.30 -12.46 -0.77
N VAL A 209 4.24 -12.76 -2.07
CA VAL A 209 3.78 -11.82 -3.09
C VAL A 209 2.36 -12.18 -3.50
N GLY A 210 1.44 -11.23 -3.42
CA GLY A 210 0.03 -11.50 -3.65
C GLY A 210 -0.78 -10.28 -4.01
N GLN A 211 -2.11 -10.42 -3.98
CA GLN A 211 -3.03 -9.31 -4.13
C GLN A 211 -4.16 -9.33 -3.11
N LEU A 212 -4.64 -8.13 -2.80
CA LEU A 212 -5.81 -7.85 -1.98
C LEU A 212 -6.90 -7.28 -2.89
N ARG A 213 -8.03 -7.97 -3.05
CA ARG A 213 -9.19 -7.44 -3.76
C ARG A 213 -9.98 -6.55 -2.81
N THR A 214 -9.59 -5.30 -2.77
CA THR A 214 -10.22 -4.27 -1.94
C THR A 214 -11.63 -3.93 -2.42
N ARG A 215 -11.92 -4.14 -3.71
CA ARG A 215 -13.22 -3.85 -4.37
C ARG A 215 -13.77 -2.46 -4.06
N LEU A 216 -12.89 -1.52 -3.67
CA LEU A 216 -13.28 -0.18 -3.26
C LEU A 216 -14.03 0.59 -4.36
N ALA A 217 -13.78 0.27 -5.63
CA ALA A 217 -14.44 0.90 -6.77
C ALA A 217 -15.62 0.10 -7.34
N ILE A 218 -16.08 -0.93 -6.64
CA ILE A 218 -17.26 -1.71 -7.00
C ILE A 218 -18.46 -1.15 -6.23
N GLU A 219 -19.51 -0.81 -6.96
CA GLU A 219 -20.73 -0.24 -6.37
C GLU A 219 -21.33 -1.16 -5.29
N GLY A 220 -21.59 -0.60 -4.13
CA GLY A 220 -22.11 -1.32 -2.96
C GLY A 220 -21.05 -2.12 -2.17
N GLN A 221 -19.77 -2.09 -2.58
CA GLN A 221 -18.68 -2.77 -1.86
C GLN A 221 -17.62 -1.82 -1.30
N GLU A 222 -17.83 -0.51 -1.35
CA GLU A 222 -16.86 0.52 -0.98
C GLU A 222 -16.36 0.39 0.47
N HIS A 223 -17.21 -0.09 1.38
CA HIS A 223 -16.86 -0.33 2.78
C HIS A 223 -16.63 -1.82 3.07
N SER A 224 -17.44 -2.69 2.47
CA SER A 224 -17.37 -4.13 2.74
C SER A 224 -16.17 -4.80 2.07
N GLY A 225 -15.73 -4.32 0.92
CA GLY A 225 -14.59 -4.88 0.18
C GLY A 225 -13.27 -4.75 0.96
N PRO A 226 -12.83 -3.53 1.35
CA PRO A 226 -11.63 -3.36 2.16
C PRO A 226 -11.69 -4.13 3.48
N ARG A 227 -12.86 -4.19 4.11
CA ARG A 227 -13.06 -4.95 5.35
C ARG A 227 -12.85 -6.44 5.17
N LYS A 228 -13.44 -7.05 4.15
CA LYS A 228 -13.26 -8.48 3.83
C LYS A 228 -11.80 -8.80 3.49
N ALA A 229 -11.14 -7.95 2.70
CA ALA A 229 -9.73 -8.08 2.40
C ALA A 229 -8.88 -8.05 3.69
N ALA A 230 -9.20 -7.15 4.63
CA ALA A 230 -8.54 -7.06 5.93
C ALA A 230 -8.79 -8.30 6.80
N GLU A 231 -10.01 -8.84 6.81
CA GLU A 231 -10.38 -10.07 7.56
C GLU A 231 -9.54 -11.26 7.06
N GLN A 232 -9.43 -11.45 5.74
CA GLN A 232 -8.64 -12.52 5.13
C GLN A 232 -7.14 -12.36 5.40
N LEU A 233 -6.61 -11.15 5.27
CA LEU A 233 -5.21 -10.84 5.58
C LEU A 233 -4.88 -11.15 7.04
N LEU A 234 -5.74 -10.75 7.98
CA LEU A 234 -5.58 -11.04 9.40
C LEU A 234 -5.66 -12.53 9.71
N ALA A 235 -6.60 -13.25 9.09
CA ALA A 235 -6.72 -14.70 9.24
C ALA A 235 -5.41 -15.38 8.85
N PHE A 236 -4.84 -15.01 7.68
CA PHE A 236 -3.56 -15.53 7.24
C PHE A 236 -2.41 -15.23 8.22
N ILE A 237 -2.32 -14.00 8.73
CA ILE A 237 -1.27 -13.63 9.70
C ILE A 237 -1.38 -14.43 11.00
N LYS A 238 -2.60 -14.75 11.42
CA LYS A 238 -2.84 -15.56 12.62
C LYS A 238 -2.46 -17.03 12.45
N GLU A 239 -2.49 -17.54 11.23
CA GLU A 239 -2.15 -18.94 10.92
C GLU A 239 -0.63 -19.18 10.77
N GLN A 240 0.17 -18.16 10.49
CA GLN A 240 1.63 -18.24 10.42
C GLN A 240 2.25 -18.55 11.79
#